data_dbd2c9d7caecd295a025b4f8a22492e1
#
_entry.id   dbd2c9d7caecd295a025b4f8a22492e1
#
_cell.length_a   1.000
_cell.length_b   1.000
_cell.length_c   1.000
_cell.angle_alpha   90.00
_cell.angle_beta   90.00
_cell.angle_gamma   90.00
#
_symmetry.space_group_name_H-M   'P 1'
#
loop_
_entity.id
_entity.type
_entity.pdbx_description
1 polymer ?
#
loop_
_entity_poly.entity_id
_entity_poly.type
_entity_poly.pdbx_seq_one_letter_code
_entity_poly.pdbx_strand_id
1 'polypeptide(L)'
;QTEKVTRNSMTDVVVATGTVEPVTKVDVGTQVSGIIDRIYVDYNSVVKKGQLIAEMDKVTLQAELESQEAQLANAKAEYEYQQKNYARSKVLFEKQLISDSDYEEATYNYEKAKSTYEKSKADIVKVRRNLGYAVITSPIDGVVISREVEEGQTVAAGFETPTLFTIAKDLTEMQVIADVDEADIGEIREGQRVTFTVDAYRNDAFEGVVTQVRLEATVESNVVTYEVVISAPNPDLKLKPRLTANVTIYTDTRENVLTVPNKALRFTPEKTLAKGLKIQDCQAQHKVWTLDATGFTAHPVKIGMSDGSNTEILEGIAEGSQVVTETIVKSEMPEMAAGENGDEQNPFMPGPPGRDKKKNK
;
A
#
# COMPACT_ATOMS: atom_id res chain seq x y z
N GLN A 1 -36.79 20.06 -19.02
CA GLN A 1 -36.65 18.59 -19.09
C GLN A 1 -37.27 17.98 -17.84
N THR A 2 -37.88 16.83 -18.01
CA THR A 2 -38.46 16.05 -16.92
C THR A 2 -37.94 14.63 -17.02
N GLU A 3 -37.67 14.01 -15.88
CA GLU A 3 -37.30 12.60 -15.76
C GLU A 3 -38.31 11.85 -14.91
N LYS A 4 -38.51 10.56 -15.20
CA LYS A 4 -39.42 9.71 -14.43
C LYS A 4 -38.70 9.19 -13.20
N VAL A 5 -39.39 9.22 -12.08
CA VAL A 5 -38.97 8.53 -10.86
C VAL A 5 -39.11 7.03 -11.10
N THR A 6 -37.99 6.32 -11.04
CA THR A 6 -37.91 4.87 -11.28
C THR A 6 -37.32 4.17 -10.10
N ARG A 7 -37.56 2.88 -9.99
CA ARG A 7 -36.85 2.04 -9.02
C ARG A 7 -35.61 1.48 -9.66
N ASN A 8 -34.48 1.73 -9.02
CA ASN A 8 -33.18 1.25 -9.46
C ASN A 8 -32.40 0.65 -8.27
N SER A 9 -31.37 -0.13 -8.57
CA SER A 9 -30.39 -0.48 -7.57
C SER A 9 -29.41 0.67 -7.45
N MET A 10 -29.13 1.09 -6.23
CA MET A 10 -28.12 2.10 -5.91
C MET A 10 -27.00 1.43 -5.16
N THR A 11 -25.79 1.80 -5.51
CA THR A 11 -24.59 1.31 -4.85
C THR A 11 -23.72 2.49 -4.47
N ASP A 12 -23.40 2.58 -3.21
CA ASP A 12 -22.42 3.55 -2.72
C ASP A 12 -21.03 2.95 -2.85
N VAL A 13 -20.07 3.78 -3.26
CA VAL A 13 -18.72 3.34 -3.55
C VAL A 13 -17.69 4.31 -3.01
N VAL A 14 -16.66 3.76 -2.40
CA VAL A 14 -15.47 4.50 -2.02
C VAL A 14 -14.38 4.21 -3.05
N VAL A 15 -13.77 5.26 -3.58
CA VAL A 15 -12.66 5.14 -4.55
C VAL A 15 -11.36 5.50 -3.84
N ALA A 16 -10.37 4.63 -3.98
CA ALA A 16 -9.06 4.81 -3.39
C ALA A 16 -7.96 4.39 -4.37
N THR A 17 -6.74 4.84 -4.13
CA THR A 17 -5.55 4.35 -4.82
C THR A 17 -4.79 3.41 -3.89
N GLY A 18 -4.11 2.43 -4.47
CA GLY A 18 -3.34 1.49 -3.67
C GLY A 18 -2.17 0.90 -4.44
N THR A 19 -1.41 0.06 -3.75
CA THR A 19 -0.26 -0.65 -4.31
C THR A 19 -0.47 -2.16 -4.23
N VAL A 20 -0.16 -2.85 -5.33
CA VAL A 20 -0.20 -4.31 -5.39
C VAL A 20 1.05 -4.87 -4.70
N GLU A 21 0.86 -5.75 -3.72
CA GLU A 21 1.95 -6.39 -2.98
C GLU A 21 1.72 -7.90 -2.83
N PRO A 22 2.79 -8.72 -2.69
CA PRO A 22 2.63 -10.11 -2.27
C PRO A 22 2.07 -10.18 -0.84
N VAL A 23 1.24 -11.17 -0.54
CA VAL A 23 0.71 -11.38 0.82
C VAL A 23 1.84 -11.61 1.83
N THR A 24 2.90 -12.31 1.40
CA THR A 24 4.09 -12.54 2.24
C THR A 24 5.34 -12.16 1.46
N LYS A 25 6.06 -11.16 1.94
CA LYS A 25 7.40 -10.78 1.47
C LYS A 25 8.36 -10.75 2.65
N VAL A 26 9.62 -11.08 2.42
CA VAL A 26 10.69 -11.02 3.41
C VAL A 26 11.89 -10.32 2.81
N ASP A 27 12.35 -9.30 3.51
CA ASP A 27 13.58 -8.59 3.19
C ASP A 27 14.75 -9.34 3.84
N VAL A 28 15.70 -9.75 3.02
CA VAL A 28 16.90 -10.48 3.43
C VAL A 28 18.07 -9.51 3.45
N GLY A 29 18.69 -9.38 4.61
CA GLY A 29 19.84 -8.53 4.83
C GLY A 29 20.98 -9.26 5.53
N THR A 30 22.03 -8.52 5.92
CA THR A 30 23.16 -9.03 6.69
C THR A 30 23.36 -8.22 7.98
N GLN A 31 23.88 -8.88 9.02
CA GLN A 31 24.25 -8.26 10.29
C GLN A 31 25.75 -7.98 10.41
N VAL A 32 26.54 -8.32 9.39
CA VAL A 32 27.98 -8.07 9.35
C VAL A 32 28.33 -7.18 8.16
N SER A 33 29.34 -6.32 8.36
CA SER A 33 29.86 -5.48 7.28
C SER A 33 30.94 -6.24 6.51
N GLY A 34 31.00 -6.03 5.20
CA GLY A 34 32.02 -6.66 4.36
C GLY A 34 31.72 -6.42 2.88
N ILE A 35 32.48 -7.07 2.03
CA ILE A 35 32.31 -7.04 0.58
C ILE A 35 31.49 -8.26 0.14
N ILE A 36 30.56 -8.08 -0.78
CA ILE A 36 29.86 -9.19 -1.41
C ILE A 36 30.84 -9.91 -2.36
N ASP A 37 31.17 -11.14 -2.05
CA ASP A 37 32.10 -11.95 -2.87
C ASP A 37 31.39 -12.56 -4.07
N ARG A 38 30.25 -13.23 -3.85
CA ARG A 38 29.47 -13.89 -4.90
C ARG A 38 27.97 -13.81 -4.67
N ILE A 39 27.24 -13.74 -5.79
CA ILE A 39 25.77 -13.80 -5.82
C ILE A 39 25.35 -15.00 -6.67
N TYR A 40 24.50 -15.86 -6.13
CA TYR A 40 24.07 -17.13 -6.76
C TYR A 40 22.68 -17.06 -7.37
N VAL A 41 21.95 -15.98 -7.15
CA VAL A 41 20.57 -15.77 -7.64
C VAL A 41 20.43 -14.38 -8.24
N ASP A 42 19.51 -14.26 -9.17
CA ASP A 42 19.18 -12.99 -9.81
C ASP A 42 17.68 -12.71 -9.70
N TYR A 43 17.21 -11.59 -10.26
CA TYR A 43 15.80 -11.27 -10.33
C TYR A 43 14.99 -12.44 -10.88
N ASN A 44 13.79 -12.66 -10.34
CA ASN A 44 12.86 -13.73 -10.72
C ASN A 44 13.37 -15.17 -10.48
N SER A 45 14.50 -15.33 -9.80
CA SER A 45 15.00 -16.66 -9.43
C SER A 45 14.10 -17.31 -8.37
N VAL A 46 13.72 -18.56 -8.59
CA VAL A 46 13.01 -19.37 -7.59
C VAL A 46 14.02 -19.90 -6.58
N VAL A 47 13.76 -19.67 -5.30
CA VAL A 47 14.62 -20.09 -4.19
C VAL A 47 13.87 -20.93 -3.17
N LYS A 48 14.61 -21.82 -2.51
CA LYS A 48 14.09 -22.62 -1.40
C LYS A 48 14.63 -22.11 -0.07
N LYS A 49 13.87 -22.33 0.98
CA LYS A 49 14.31 -22.04 2.35
C LYS A 49 15.65 -22.69 2.67
N GLY A 50 16.61 -21.90 3.16
CA GLY A 50 17.97 -22.35 3.45
C GLY A 50 18.90 -22.39 2.22
N GLN A 51 18.41 -22.12 1.01
CA GLN A 51 19.24 -22.05 -0.19
C GLN A 51 20.20 -20.86 -0.08
N LEU A 52 21.46 -21.07 -0.43
CA LEU A 52 22.48 -20.03 -0.54
C LEU A 52 22.12 -19.06 -1.67
N ILE A 53 22.05 -17.76 -1.36
CA ILE A 53 21.72 -16.70 -2.31
C ILE A 53 22.88 -15.74 -2.56
N ALA A 54 23.69 -15.48 -1.53
CA ALA A 54 24.93 -14.69 -1.68
C ALA A 54 25.94 -15.04 -0.58
N GLU A 55 27.19 -14.74 -0.83
CA GLU A 55 28.30 -14.86 0.11
C GLU A 55 29.05 -13.54 0.20
N MET A 56 29.48 -13.19 1.42
CA MET A 56 30.40 -12.12 1.68
C MET A 56 31.83 -12.67 1.77
N ASP A 57 32.84 -11.81 1.59
CA ASP A 57 34.24 -12.12 1.86
C ASP A 57 34.38 -12.55 3.33
N LYS A 58 34.90 -13.76 3.52
CA LYS A 58 35.04 -14.41 4.84
C LYS A 58 36.44 -14.35 5.40
N VAL A 59 37.43 -13.82 4.64
CA VAL A 59 38.86 -13.92 4.99
C VAL A 59 39.12 -13.32 6.38
N THR A 60 38.62 -12.15 6.65
CA THR A 60 38.80 -11.46 7.94
C THR A 60 38.06 -12.16 9.07
N LEU A 61 36.83 -12.65 8.82
CA LEU A 61 36.01 -13.35 9.82
C LEU A 61 36.58 -14.74 10.14
N GLN A 62 37.21 -15.41 9.17
CA GLN A 62 37.89 -16.68 9.37
C GLN A 62 39.18 -16.49 10.20
N ALA A 63 39.97 -15.46 9.90
CA ALA A 63 41.15 -15.15 10.68
C ALA A 63 40.81 -14.79 12.14
N GLU A 64 39.72 -14.06 12.37
CA GLU A 64 39.21 -13.78 13.72
C GLU A 64 38.79 -15.06 14.44
N LEU A 65 38.08 -15.97 13.74
CA LEU A 65 37.69 -17.27 14.30
C LEU A 65 38.90 -18.10 14.71
N GLU A 66 39.92 -18.20 13.86
CA GLU A 66 41.17 -18.92 14.17
C GLU A 66 41.90 -18.33 15.39
N SER A 67 41.94 -16.97 15.50
CA SER A 67 42.50 -16.29 16.66
C SER A 67 41.74 -16.64 17.94
N GLN A 68 40.41 -16.65 17.91
CA GLN A 68 39.58 -16.99 19.06
C GLN A 68 39.68 -18.49 19.41
N GLU A 69 39.84 -19.36 18.44
CA GLU A 69 40.06 -20.81 18.66
C GLU A 69 41.42 -21.03 19.37
N ALA A 70 42.48 -20.30 18.99
CA ALA A 70 43.74 -20.36 19.68
C ALA A 70 43.67 -19.84 21.14
N GLN A 71 42.91 -18.75 21.36
CA GLN A 71 42.69 -18.23 22.73
C GLN A 71 41.89 -19.23 23.58
N LEU A 72 40.86 -19.86 23.02
CA LEU A 72 40.10 -20.91 23.71
C LEU A 72 40.97 -22.10 24.06
N ALA A 73 41.86 -22.53 23.15
CA ALA A 73 42.80 -23.64 23.39
C ALA A 73 43.76 -23.32 24.55
N ASN A 74 44.29 -22.08 24.60
CA ASN A 74 45.14 -21.62 25.69
C ASN A 74 44.39 -21.58 27.04
N ALA A 75 43.17 -20.99 27.06
CA ALA A 75 42.36 -20.93 28.26
C ALA A 75 41.97 -22.32 28.76
N LYS A 76 41.72 -23.26 27.85
CA LYS A 76 41.40 -24.64 28.17
C LYS A 76 42.63 -25.35 28.81
N ALA A 77 43.83 -25.18 28.25
CA ALA A 77 45.04 -25.80 28.78
C ALA A 77 45.34 -25.29 30.20
N GLU A 78 45.18 -23.96 30.42
CA GLU A 78 45.36 -23.37 31.76
C GLU A 78 44.30 -23.88 32.76
N TYR A 79 43.05 -23.95 32.34
CA TYR A 79 41.98 -24.51 33.17
C TYR A 79 42.26 -25.98 33.55
N GLU A 80 42.65 -26.84 32.62
CA GLU A 80 42.98 -28.24 32.87
C GLU A 80 44.20 -28.38 33.81
N TYR A 81 45.20 -27.50 33.67
CA TYR A 81 46.33 -27.45 34.57
C TYR A 81 45.94 -27.08 35.99
N GLN A 82 45.22 -25.99 36.16
CA GLN A 82 44.72 -25.49 37.46
C GLN A 82 43.75 -26.47 38.10
N GLN A 83 42.91 -27.17 37.33
CA GLN A 83 42.02 -28.21 37.82
C GLN A 83 42.80 -29.37 38.47
N LYS A 84 43.89 -29.81 37.82
CA LYS A 84 44.74 -30.86 38.35
C LYS A 84 45.49 -30.42 39.59
N ASN A 85 45.93 -29.14 39.61
CA ASN A 85 46.61 -28.55 40.74
C ASN A 85 45.69 -28.40 41.95
N TYR A 86 44.49 -27.87 41.76
CA TYR A 86 43.43 -27.78 42.77
C TYR A 86 43.09 -29.15 43.36
N ALA A 87 42.86 -30.17 42.50
CA ALA A 87 42.55 -31.53 42.95
C ALA A 87 43.65 -32.11 43.83
N ARG A 88 44.95 -31.86 43.48
CA ARG A 88 46.09 -32.28 44.28
C ARG A 88 46.16 -31.49 45.61
N SER A 89 46.01 -30.19 45.60
CA SER A 89 46.02 -29.35 46.79
C SER A 89 44.93 -29.72 47.74
N LYS A 90 43.74 -30.01 47.23
CA LYS A 90 42.59 -30.48 48.04
C LYS A 90 42.93 -31.77 48.82
N VAL A 91 43.52 -32.77 48.19
CA VAL A 91 43.94 -34.01 48.88
C VAL A 91 45.01 -33.77 49.89
N LEU A 92 45.98 -32.87 49.63
CA LEU A 92 47.00 -32.48 50.61
C LEU A 92 46.45 -31.70 51.80
N PHE A 93 45.51 -30.81 51.59
CA PHE A 93 44.80 -30.07 52.61
C PHE A 93 43.99 -30.99 53.52
N GLU A 94 43.21 -31.89 52.96
CA GLU A 94 42.45 -32.91 53.76
C GLU A 94 43.38 -33.74 54.64
N LYS A 95 44.66 -33.93 54.26
CA LYS A 95 45.68 -34.63 55.04
C LYS A 95 46.46 -33.68 55.95
N GLN A 96 46.13 -32.39 56.04
CA GLN A 96 46.83 -31.37 56.80
C GLN A 96 48.31 -31.18 56.41
N LEU A 97 48.64 -31.37 55.14
CA LEU A 97 50.03 -31.29 54.64
C LEU A 97 50.34 -29.93 53.98
N ILE A 98 49.38 -29.05 53.80
CA ILE A 98 49.54 -27.64 53.27
C ILE A 98 48.79 -26.69 54.18
N SER A 99 49.16 -25.40 54.08
CA SER A 99 48.46 -24.32 54.82
C SER A 99 47.11 -23.94 54.21
N ASP A 100 46.21 -23.30 54.99
CA ASP A 100 44.93 -22.76 54.53
C ASP A 100 45.14 -21.78 53.36
N SER A 101 46.18 -20.93 53.47
CA SER A 101 46.55 -19.96 52.44
C SER A 101 46.91 -20.62 51.08
N ASP A 102 47.68 -21.71 51.11
CA ASP A 102 48.06 -22.45 49.88
C ASP A 102 46.84 -23.11 49.21
N TYR A 103 45.92 -23.58 50.03
CA TYR A 103 44.68 -24.18 49.51
C TYR A 103 43.74 -23.11 48.93
N GLU A 104 43.59 -21.96 49.60
CA GLU A 104 42.81 -20.82 49.11
C GLU A 104 43.39 -20.30 47.79
N GLU A 105 44.71 -20.17 47.68
CA GLU A 105 45.40 -19.78 46.43
C GLU A 105 45.11 -20.77 45.29
N ALA A 106 45.19 -22.05 45.53
CA ALA A 106 44.91 -23.07 44.53
C ALA A 106 43.44 -23.03 44.09
N THR A 107 42.53 -22.77 45.03
CA THR A 107 41.08 -22.62 44.75
C THR A 107 40.83 -21.39 43.91
N TYR A 108 41.39 -20.25 44.27
CA TYR A 108 41.28 -18.99 43.53
C TYR A 108 41.80 -19.13 42.08
N ASN A 109 42.96 -19.73 41.92
CA ASN A 109 43.59 -19.91 40.61
C ASN A 109 42.74 -20.86 39.71
N TYR A 110 42.18 -21.91 40.30
CA TYR A 110 41.23 -22.80 39.59
C TYR A 110 39.95 -22.06 39.14
N GLU A 111 39.30 -21.34 40.04
CA GLU A 111 38.08 -20.60 39.73
C GLU A 111 38.33 -19.51 38.68
N LYS A 112 39.46 -18.78 38.78
CA LYS A 112 39.88 -17.81 37.80
C LYS A 112 40.11 -18.42 36.42
N ALA A 113 40.84 -19.54 36.35
CA ALA A 113 41.09 -20.22 35.09
C ALA A 113 39.78 -20.79 34.46
N LYS A 114 38.90 -21.32 35.30
CA LYS A 114 37.54 -21.77 34.90
C LYS A 114 36.73 -20.64 34.27
N SER A 115 36.65 -19.50 34.95
CA SER A 115 35.92 -18.33 34.48
C SER A 115 36.51 -17.78 33.15
N THR A 116 37.83 -17.80 33.00
CA THR A 116 38.50 -17.40 31.77
C THR A 116 38.17 -18.34 30.61
N TYR A 117 38.18 -19.67 30.84
CA TYR A 117 37.82 -20.66 29.86
C TYR A 117 36.33 -20.53 29.44
N GLU A 118 35.40 -20.34 30.38
CA GLU A 118 34.00 -20.14 30.10
C GLU A 118 33.74 -18.87 29.27
N LYS A 119 34.45 -17.78 29.60
CA LYS A 119 34.44 -16.52 28.81
C LYS A 119 34.89 -16.77 27.38
N SER A 120 36.06 -17.39 27.18
CA SER A 120 36.60 -17.68 25.83
C SER A 120 35.68 -18.59 25.03
N LYS A 121 34.97 -19.53 25.70
CA LYS A 121 33.93 -20.38 25.08
C LYS A 121 32.72 -19.58 24.62
N ALA A 122 32.32 -18.54 25.36
CA ALA A 122 31.24 -17.64 24.95
C ALA A 122 31.65 -16.75 23.78
N ASP A 123 32.89 -16.23 23.81
CA ASP A 123 33.43 -15.34 22.77
C ASP A 123 33.51 -16.07 21.41
N ILE A 124 33.93 -17.33 21.37
CA ILE A 124 33.96 -18.11 20.11
C ILE A 124 32.59 -18.34 19.51
N VAL A 125 31.54 -18.49 20.31
CA VAL A 125 30.17 -18.61 19.83
C VAL A 125 29.74 -17.37 19.08
N LYS A 126 30.10 -16.18 19.58
CA LYS A 126 29.82 -14.89 18.93
C LYS A 126 30.52 -14.77 17.58
N VAL A 127 31.82 -15.07 17.53
CA VAL A 127 32.62 -14.98 16.28
C VAL A 127 32.12 -15.98 15.25
N ARG A 128 31.81 -17.22 15.66
CA ARG A 128 31.24 -18.24 14.77
C ARG A 128 29.88 -17.83 14.20
N ARG A 129 29.05 -17.12 14.99
CA ARG A 129 27.78 -16.58 14.52
C ARG A 129 28.00 -15.48 13.48
N ASN A 130 28.95 -14.56 13.71
CA ASN A 130 29.30 -13.52 12.76
C ASN A 130 29.75 -14.12 11.41
N LEU A 131 30.58 -15.17 11.44
CA LEU A 131 30.94 -15.90 10.23
C LEU A 131 29.73 -16.53 9.53
N GLY A 132 28.75 -17.00 10.30
CA GLY A 132 27.48 -17.50 9.76
C GLY A 132 26.67 -16.44 9.03
N TYR A 133 26.70 -15.19 9.49
CA TYR A 133 25.99 -14.08 8.84
C TYR A 133 26.64 -13.62 7.51
N ALA A 134 27.89 -14.02 7.24
CA ALA A 134 28.53 -13.80 5.94
C ALA A 134 28.00 -14.77 4.85
N VAL A 135 27.20 -15.75 5.22
CA VAL A 135 26.53 -16.69 4.31
C VAL A 135 25.05 -16.34 4.28
N ILE A 136 24.61 -15.73 3.21
CA ILE A 136 23.26 -15.20 3.08
C ILE A 136 22.38 -16.28 2.44
N THR A 137 21.37 -16.73 3.17
CA THR A 137 20.46 -17.78 2.72
C THR A 137 19.01 -17.28 2.70
N SER A 138 18.19 -17.87 1.86
CA SER A 138 16.76 -17.56 1.82
C SER A 138 16.06 -18.07 3.10
N PRO A 139 15.29 -17.20 3.81
CA PRO A 139 14.53 -17.61 4.99
C PRO A 139 13.23 -18.37 4.64
N ILE A 140 12.74 -18.23 3.41
CA ILE A 140 11.48 -18.81 2.92
C ILE A 140 11.65 -19.43 1.54
N ASP A 141 10.72 -20.29 1.15
CA ASP A 141 10.53 -20.68 -0.26
C ASP A 141 9.87 -19.52 -1.00
N GLY A 142 10.28 -19.22 -2.23
CA GLY A 142 9.68 -18.12 -2.97
C GLY A 142 10.45 -17.68 -4.20
N VAL A 143 10.18 -16.45 -4.64
CA VAL A 143 10.79 -15.83 -5.81
C VAL A 143 11.47 -14.53 -5.40
N VAL A 144 12.70 -14.30 -5.88
CA VAL A 144 13.44 -13.04 -5.68
C VAL A 144 12.78 -11.94 -6.50
N ILE A 145 12.21 -10.93 -5.84
CA ILE A 145 11.55 -9.79 -6.52
C ILE A 145 12.46 -8.58 -6.64
N SER A 146 13.42 -8.41 -5.73
CA SER A 146 14.46 -7.37 -5.86
C SER A 146 15.83 -7.87 -5.40
N ARG A 147 16.86 -7.32 -6.01
CA ARG A 147 18.28 -7.47 -5.65
C ARG A 147 18.88 -6.07 -5.59
N GLU A 148 19.32 -5.68 -4.40
CA GLU A 148 19.80 -4.32 -4.13
C GLU A 148 21.33 -4.26 -3.95
N VAL A 149 22.02 -5.37 -4.25
CA VAL A 149 23.46 -5.49 -4.12
C VAL A 149 24.09 -6.11 -5.34
N GLU A 150 25.38 -5.82 -5.55
CA GLU A 150 26.21 -6.36 -6.62
C GLU A 150 27.48 -7.03 -6.08
N GLU A 151 28.07 -7.93 -6.88
CA GLU A 151 29.36 -8.54 -6.56
C GLU A 151 30.46 -7.46 -6.48
N GLY A 152 31.30 -7.52 -5.48
CA GLY A 152 32.32 -6.51 -5.19
C GLY A 152 31.80 -5.29 -4.42
N GLN A 153 30.50 -5.15 -4.20
CA GLN A 153 29.94 -4.04 -3.43
C GLN A 153 30.24 -4.19 -1.93
N THR A 154 30.65 -3.09 -1.30
CA THR A 154 30.83 -3.03 0.16
C THR A 154 29.49 -2.74 0.83
N VAL A 155 29.10 -3.59 1.75
CA VAL A 155 27.90 -3.46 2.59
C VAL A 155 28.31 -3.13 4.01
N ALA A 156 27.72 -2.10 4.60
CA ALA A 156 27.94 -1.70 5.99
C ALA A 156 26.69 -1.99 6.82
N ALA A 157 26.76 -2.95 7.72
CA ALA A 157 25.73 -3.23 8.71
C ALA A 157 26.00 -2.34 9.93
N GLY A 158 25.32 -1.20 10.01
CA GLY A 158 25.44 -0.23 11.09
C GLY A 158 24.18 -0.18 11.98
N PHE A 159 23.56 1.00 12.05
CA PHE A 159 22.35 1.21 12.83
C PHE A 159 21.10 0.55 12.18
N GLU A 160 21.08 0.43 10.87
CA GLU A 160 20.04 -0.23 10.11
C GLU A 160 20.62 -1.44 9.34
N THR A 161 19.86 -2.50 9.26
CA THR A 161 20.21 -3.68 8.46
C THR A 161 19.90 -3.38 7.00
N PRO A 162 20.91 -3.31 6.10
CA PRO A 162 20.66 -3.06 4.69
C PRO A 162 19.93 -4.25 4.06
N THR A 163 18.87 -3.97 3.30
CA THR A 163 18.19 -4.98 2.48
C THR A 163 19.08 -5.34 1.29
N LEU A 164 19.35 -6.62 1.11
CA LEU A 164 20.13 -7.14 0.00
C LEU A 164 19.23 -7.76 -1.07
N PHE A 165 18.20 -8.50 -0.63
CA PHE A 165 17.21 -9.13 -1.48
C PHE A 165 15.83 -9.02 -0.85
N THR A 166 14.79 -8.92 -1.69
CA THR A 166 13.41 -9.10 -1.26
C THR A 166 12.85 -10.36 -1.92
N ILE A 167 12.31 -11.26 -1.11
CA ILE A 167 11.76 -12.54 -1.56
C ILE A 167 10.27 -12.58 -1.27
N ALA A 168 9.46 -12.82 -2.30
CA ALA A 168 8.03 -13.09 -2.18
C ALA A 168 7.78 -14.58 -2.08
N LYS A 169 6.90 -15.00 -1.15
CA LYS A 169 6.57 -16.41 -0.96
C LYS A 169 5.82 -16.98 -2.15
N ASP A 170 4.78 -16.27 -2.58
CA ASP A 170 3.91 -16.65 -3.68
C ASP A 170 3.44 -15.40 -4.43
N LEU A 171 3.48 -15.45 -5.74
CA LEU A 171 2.97 -14.37 -6.60
C LEU A 171 1.57 -14.67 -7.17
N THR A 172 1.02 -15.85 -6.90
CA THR A 172 -0.36 -16.21 -7.28
C THR A 172 -1.38 -15.63 -6.31
N GLU A 173 -0.95 -15.35 -5.07
CA GLU A 173 -1.74 -14.70 -4.02
C GLU A 173 -1.16 -13.33 -3.73
N MET A 174 -1.80 -12.31 -4.27
CA MET A 174 -1.42 -10.92 -4.07
C MET A 174 -2.46 -10.22 -3.19
N GLN A 175 -2.11 -9.04 -2.72
CA GLN A 175 -3.00 -8.12 -2.02
C GLN A 175 -2.83 -6.72 -2.59
N VAL A 176 -3.87 -5.92 -2.53
CA VAL A 176 -3.79 -4.48 -2.75
C VAL A 176 -3.88 -3.80 -1.40
N ILE A 177 -2.91 -2.96 -1.09
CA ILE A 177 -2.96 -2.07 0.06
C ILE A 177 -3.46 -0.74 -0.47
N ALA A 178 -4.71 -0.41 -0.17
CA ALA A 178 -5.38 0.81 -0.62
C ALA A 178 -5.36 1.87 0.48
N ASP A 179 -5.00 3.10 0.11
CA ASP A 179 -4.98 4.26 1.00
C ASP A 179 -6.33 4.97 0.90
N VAL A 180 -7.15 4.82 1.94
CA VAL A 180 -8.49 5.38 2.02
C VAL A 180 -8.47 6.62 2.90
N ASP A 181 -9.15 7.69 2.45
CA ASP A 181 -9.28 8.93 3.20
C ASP A 181 -10.04 8.73 4.53
N GLU A 182 -9.68 9.52 5.56
CA GLU A 182 -10.34 9.50 6.86
C GLU A 182 -11.87 9.76 6.76
N ALA A 183 -12.30 10.53 5.76
CA ALA A 183 -13.71 10.83 5.57
C ALA A 183 -14.54 9.61 5.19
N ASP A 184 -13.93 8.63 4.47
CA ASP A 184 -14.62 7.49 3.87
C ASP A 184 -14.42 6.19 4.64
N ILE A 185 -13.41 6.13 5.52
CA ILE A 185 -13.05 4.88 6.25
C ILE A 185 -14.18 4.35 7.13
N GLY A 186 -15.06 5.24 7.61
CA GLY A 186 -16.20 4.87 8.46
C GLY A 186 -17.22 3.93 7.81
N GLU A 187 -17.24 3.88 6.48
CA GLU A 187 -18.14 3.06 5.68
C GLU A 187 -17.53 1.73 5.26
N ILE A 188 -16.21 1.56 5.42
CA ILE A 188 -15.49 0.37 4.98
C ILE A 188 -15.50 -0.70 6.07
N ARG A 189 -15.78 -1.93 5.67
CA ARG A 189 -15.83 -3.13 6.52
C ARG A 189 -15.21 -4.33 5.83
N GLU A 190 -14.69 -5.25 6.63
CA GLU A 190 -14.22 -6.54 6.14
C GLU A 190 -15.35 -7.31 5.43
N GLY A 191 -15.01 -7.99 4.34
CA GLY A 191 -15.95 -8.76 3.54
C GLY A 191 -16.63 -7.99 2.41
N GLN A 192 -16.45 -6.66 2.30
CA GLN A 192 -16.99 -5.89 1.19
C GLN A 192 -16.32 -6.27 -0.13
N ARG A 193 -17.14 -6.32 -1.19
CA ARG A 193 -16.68 -6.57 -2.56
C ARG A 193 -15.88 -5.36 -3.05
N VAL A 194 -14.81 -5.65 -3.76
CA VAL A 194 -13.93 -4.64 -4.36
C VAL A 194 -13.69 -4.99 -5.81
N THR A 195 -13.67 -3.98 -6.66
CA THR A 195 -13.12 -4.09 -8.02
C THR A 195 -11.95 -3.13 -8.13
N PHE A 196 -10.89 -3.54 -8.81
CA PHE A 196 -9.77 -2.66 -9.04
C PHE A 196 -9.20 -2.85 -10.44
N THR A 197 -8.59 -1.81 -10.95
CA THR A 197 -7.83 -1.81 -12.20
C THR A 197 -6.40 -1.40 -11.92
N VAL A 198 -5.47 -1.92 -12.70
CA VAL A 198 -4.07 -1.51 -12.61
C VAL A 198 -3.67 -0.77 -13.87
N ASP A 199 -2.78 0.22 -13.75
CA ASP A 199 -2.38 1.06 -14.89
C ASP A 199 -1.78 0.28 -16.05
N ALA A 200 -1.18 -0.87 -15.77
CA ALA A 200 -0.63 -1.77 -16.80
C ALA A 200 -1.72 -2.50 -17.62
N TYR A 201 -2.94 -2.69 -17.05
CA TYR A 201 -4.06 -3.41 -17.65
C TYR A 201 -5.37 -2.66 -17.44
N ARG A 202 -5.51 -1.49 -18.04
CA ARG A 202 -6.66 -0.58 -17.84
C ARG A 202 -8.01 -1.14 -18.26
N ASN A 203 -8.01 -2.13 -19.15
CA ASN A 203 -9.24 -2.75 -19.65
C ASN A 203 -9.63 -4.01 -18.86
N ASP A 204 -8.75 -4.51 -18.01
CA ASP A 204 -8.99 -5.70 -17.19
C ASP A 204 -9.41 -5.24 -15.79
N ALA A 205 -10.64 -5.55 -15.39
CA ALA A 205 -11.11 -5.37 -14.02
C ALA A 205 -10.80 -6.63 -13.21
N PHE A 206 -10.11 -6.45 -12.11
CA PHE A 206 -9.82 -7.50 -11.14
C PHE A 206 -10.83 -7.42 -10.00
N GLU A 207 -11.19 -8.56 -9.45
CA GLU A 207 -12.10 -8.66 -8.31
C GLU A 207 -11.33 -9.04 -7.05
N GLY A 208 -11.73 -8.45 -5.94
CA GLY A 208 -11.17 -8.72 -4.61
C GLY A 208 -12.20 -8.52 -3.52
N VAL A 209 -11.77 -8.76 -2.30
CA VAL A 209 -12.58 -8.57 -1.10
C VAL A 209 -11.73 -7.88 -0.05
N VAL A 210 -12.31 -6.95 0.71
CA VAL A 210 -11.66 -6.34 1.87
C VAL A 210 -11.39 -7.42 2.91
N THR A 211 -10.12 -7.69 3.19
CA THR A 211 -9.70 -8.69 4.18
C THR A 211 -9.41 -8.09 5.54
N GLN A 212 -8.93 -6.85 5.57
CA GLN A 212 -8.59 -6.16 6.81
C GLN A 212 -8.62 -4.64 6.63
N VAL A 213 -9.06 -3.93 7.62
CA VAL A 213 -8.91 -2.47 7.75
C VAL A 213 -7.88 -2.22 8.86
N ARG A 214 -6.75 -1.58 8.52
CA ARG A 214 -5.71 -1.26 9.51
C ARG A 214 -6.14 -0.10 10.39
N LEU A 215 -5.87 -0.21 11.68
CA LEU A 215 -6.30 0.80 12.67
C LEU A 215 -5.32 1.97 12.78
N GLU A 216 -4.10 1.80 12.32
CA GLU A 216 -3.08 2.85 12.31
C GLU A 216 -3.26 3.72 11.07
N ALA A 217 -3.40 5.02 11.30
CA ALA A 217 -3.47 6.01 10.22
C ALA A 217 -2.06 6.41 9.79
N THR A 218 -1.88 6.57 8.48
CA THR A 218 -0.68 7.17 7.90
C THR A 218 -0.95 8.64 7.60
N VAL A 219 -0.01 9.52 7.98
CA VAL A 219 -0.12 10.96 7.72
C VAL A 219 0.98 11.36 6.76
N GLU A 220 0.61 11.61 5.52
CA GLU A 220 1.54 12.11 4.50
C GLU A 220 1.06 13.48 3.98
N SER A 221 1.95 14.45 3.97
CA SER A 221 1.66 15.80 3.45
C SER A 221 0.39 16.44 4.04
N ASN A 222 0.10 16.21 5.33
CA ASN A 222 -1.13 16.64 6.04
C ASN A 222 -2.43 15.96 5.56
N VAL A 223 -2.36 14.88 4.81
CA VAL A 223 -3.49 14.02 4.48
C VAL A 223 -3.44 12.78 5.38
N VAL A 224 -4.56 12.48 6.02
CA VAL A 224 -4.71 11.31 6.89
C VAL A 224 -5.40 10.22 6.09
N THR A 225 -4.72 9.09 5.92
CA THR A 225 -5.25 7.91 5.23
C THR A 225 -5.16 6.68 6.10
N TYR A 226 -6.04 5.72 5.86
CA TYR A 226 -6.03 4.39 6.47
C TYR A 226 -5.77 3.34 5.42
N GLU A 227 -4.90 2.40 5.74
CA GLU A 227 -4.61 1.30 4.84
C GLU A 227 -5.68 0.20 4.92
N VAL A 228 -6.28 -0.09 3.78
CA VAL A 228 -7.24 -1.18 3.62
C VAL A 228 -6.60 -2.29 2.78
N VAL A 229 -6.55 -3.49 3.36
CA VAL A 229 -5.98 -4.66 2.70
C VAL A 229 -7.07 -5.40 1.94
N ILE A 230 -6.85 -5.61 0.65
CA ILE A 230 -7.79 -6.23 -0.28
C ILE A 230 -7.13 -7.45 -0.90
N SER A 231 -7.81 -8.59 -0.89
CA SER A 231 -7.33 -9.79 -1.58
C SER A 231 -7.29 -9.56 -3.10
N ALA A 232 -6.24 -10.01 -3.74
CA ALA A 232 -6.03 -9.87 -5.18
C ALA A 232 -5.51 -11.20 -5.78
N PRO A 233 -6.37 -12.18 -6.07
CA PRO A 233 -5.97 -13.43 -6.69
C PRO A 233 -5.30 -13.19 -8.04
N ASN A 234 -4.17 -13.84 -8.29
CA ASN A 234 -3.32 -13.63 -9.47
C ASN A 234 -2.89 -14.94 -10.13
N PRO A 235 -3.82 -15.80 -10.57
CA PRO A 235 -3.49 -17.11 -11.14
C PRO A 235 -2.68 -16.99 -12.44
N ASP A 236 -2.90 -15.94 -13.22
CA ASP A 236 -2.23 -15.70 -14.51
C ASP A 236 -0.92 -14.93 -14.37
N LEU A 237 -0.48 -14.58 -13.15
CA LEU A 237 0.71 -13.78 -12.85
C LEU A 237 0.75 -12.41 -13.57
N LYS A 238 -0.42 -11.86 -13.91
CA LYS A 238 -0.56 -10.54 -14.52
C LYS A 238 -0.22 -9.42 -13.53
N LEU A 239 -0.65 -9.57 -12.28
CA LEU A 239 -0.35 -8.62 -11.21
C LEU A 239 1.11 -8.78 -10.80
N LYS A 240 1.88 -7.69 -10.92
CA LYS A 240 3.27 -7.64 -10.46
C LYS A 240 3.36 -6.78 -9.21
N PRO A 241 4.31 -7.09 -8.30
CA PRO A 241 4.57 -6.24 -7.15
C PRO A 241 4.82 -4.78 -7.53
N ARG A 242 4.34 -3.85 -6.71
CA ARG A 242 4.45 -2.39 -6.88
C ARG A 242 3.66 -1.79 -8.04
N LEU A 243 2.71 -2.51 -8.65
CA LEU A 243 1.75 -1.87 -9.56
C LEU A 243 0.79 -0.99 -8.77
N THR A 244 0.51 0.19 -9.32
CA THR A 244 -0.54 1.05 -8.78
C THR A 244 -1.91 0.52 -9.20
N ALA A 245 -2.82 0.43 -8.24
CA ALA A 245 -4.18 -0.01 -8.43
C ALA A 245 -5.17 1.13 -8.13
N ASN A 246 -6.15 1.31 -9.00
CA ASN A 246 -7.30 2.17 -8.75
C ASN A 246 -8.43 1.28 -8.25
N VAL A 247 -8.81 1.49 -7.00
CA VAL A 247 -9.70 0.60 -6.24
C VAL A 247 -11.07 1.23 -6.09
N THR A 248 -12.12 0.43 -6.29
CA THR A 248 -13.51 0.79 -6.02
C THR A 248 -14.09 -0.20 -5.03
N ILE A 249 -14.39 0.26 -3.82
CA ILE A 249 -14.94 -0.53 -2.73
C ILE A 249 -16.45 -0.30 -2.70
N TYR A 250 -17.25 -1.35 -2.72
CA TYR A 250 -18.71 -1.29 -2.66
C TYR A 250 -19.15 -1.32 -1.19
N THR A 251 -19.60 -0.16 -0.67
CA THR A 251 -19.87 0.01 0.77
C THR A 251 -21.29 -0.36 1.12
N ASP A 252 -22.28 0.14 0.40
CA ASP A 252 -23.70 -0.18 0.60
C ASP A 252 -24.40 -0.41 -0.76
N THR A 253 -25.19 -1.45 -0.85
CA THR A 253 -25.97 -1.74 -2.04
C THR A 253 -27.43 -1.89 -1.64
N ARG A 254 -28.29 -1.03 -2.19
CA ARG A 254 -29.74 -1.06 -1.99
C ARG A 254 -30.42 -1.38 -3.29
N GLU A 255 -31.14 -2.46 -3.28
CA GLU A 255 -31.92 -2.89 -4.45
C GLU A 255 -33.32 -2.33 -4.40
N ASN A 256 -33.89 -2.02 -5.60
CA ASN A 256 -35.28 -1.65 -5.77
C ASN A 256 -35.73 -0.40 -4.98
N VAL A 257 -34.85 0.60 -4.85
CA VAL A 257 -35.13 1.88 -4.20
C VAL A 257 -35.64 2.92 -5.20
N LEU A 258 -36.50 3.84 -4.75
CA LEU A 258 -37.02 4.93 -5.58
C LEU A 258 -35.91 5.97 -5.74
N THR A 259 -35.55 6.29 -6.97
CA THR A 259 -34.45 7.20 -7.27
C THR A 259 -34.87 8.42 -8.07
N VAL A 260 -34.26 9.56 -7.76
CA VAL A 260 -34.38 10.79 -8.55
C VAL A 260 -32.97 11.33 -8.84
N PRO A 261 -32.75 11.90 -10.03
CA PRO A 261 -31.51 12.57 -10.33
C PRO A 261 -31.22 13.71 -9.35
N ASN A 262 -29.97 13.86 -8.91
CA ASN A 262 -29.55 14.94 -8.00
C ASN A 262 -29.87 16.34 -8.55
N LYS A 263 -29.93 16.48 -9.89
CA LYS A 263 -30.38 17.71 -10.56
C LYS A 263 -31.80 18.09 -10.18
N ALA A 264 -32.72 17.11 -9.99
CA ALA A 264 -34.10 17.38 -9.61
C ALA A 264 -34.25 17.95 -8.19
N LEU A 265 -33.37 17.55 -7.26
CA LEU A 265 -33.33 18.07 -5.88
C LEU A 265 -32.78 19.51 -5.80
N ARG A 266 -31.92 19.88 -6.75
CA ARG A 266 -31.31 21.21 -6.83
C ARG A 266 -32.11 22.18 -7.66
N PHE A 267 -33.11 21.69 -8.41
CA PHE A 267 -33.91 22.52 -9.28
C PHE A 267 -34.86 23.42 -8.49
N THR A 268 -34.91 24.71 -8.88
CA THR A 268 -35.85 25.69 -8.36
C THR A 268 -36.43 26.47 -9.56
N PRO A 269 -37.75 26.51 -9.78
CA PRO A 269 -38.34 27.23 -10.89
C PRO A 269 -38.15 28.75 -10.70
N GLU A 270 -37.58 29.42 -11.70
CA GLU A 270 -37.49 30.88 -11.72
C GLU A 270 -38.78 31.52 -12.19
N LYS A 271 -39.30 32.51 -11.46
CA LYS A 271 -40.51 33.21 -11.78
C LYS A 271 -40.49 33.87 -13.16
N THR A 272 -39.33 34.29 -13.62
CA THR A 272 -39.12 34.88 -14.95
C THR A 272 -39.32 33.95 -16.12
N LEU A 273 -39.02 32.65 -15.91
CA LEU A 273 -39.10 31.59 -16.93
C LEU A 273 -40.43 30.87 -16.91
N ALA A 274 -41.22 31.00 -15.86
CA ALA A 274 -42.51 30.30 -15.70
C ALA A 274 -43.63 30.82 -16.63
N LYS A 275 -43.41 31.90 -17.40
CA LYS A 275 -44.35 32.44 -18.43
C LYS A 275 -45.85 32.25 -18.10
N GLY A 276 -46.29 32.63 -16.88
CA GLY A 276 -47.69 32.58 -16.48
C GLY A 276 -48.16 31.23 -15.82
N LEU A 277 -47.26 30.28 -15.66
CA LEU A 277 -47.51 29.06 -14.89
C LEU A 277 -47.53 29.36 -13.40
N LYS A 278 -48.43 28.74 -12.65
CA LYS A 278 -48.48 28.87 -11.19
C LYS A 278 -47.34 28.09 -10.56
N ILE A 279 -46.65 28.71 -9.58
CA ILE A 279 -45.63 28.05 -8.77
C ILE A 279 -46.21 27.81 -7.39
N GLN A 280 -46.49 26.55 -7.03
CA GLN A 280 -46.90 26.15 -5.69
C GLN A 280 -45.69 25.61 -4.94
N ASP A 281 -45.15 26.43 -4.06
CA ASP A 281 -43.98 26.03 -3.25
C ASP A 281 -44.43 25.44 -1.91
N CYS A 282 -43.58 24.56 -1.30
CA CYS A 282 -43.77 24.01 0.02
C CYS A 282 -42.56 24.37 0.93
N GLN A 283 -42.80 24.52 2.23
CA GLN A 283 -41.74 24.69 3.21
C GLN A 283 -41.15 23.32 3.58
N ALA A 284 -40.11 22.89 2.87
CA ALA A 284 -39.36 21.66 3.18
C ALA A 284 -37.89 21.85 2.94
N GLN A 285 -37.08 21.12 3.67
CA GLN A 285 -35.60 21.15 3.52
C GLN A 285 -35.18 20.55 2.18
N HIS A 286 -35.81 19.43 1.79
CA HIS A 286 -35.62 18.79 0.48
C HIS A 286 -36.96 18.69 -0.23
N LYS A 287 -36.99 19.07 -1.50
CA LYS A 287 -38.18 19.08 -2.33
C LYS A 287 -37.86 18.76 -3.77
N VAL A 288 -38.77 18.15 -4.46
CA VAL A 288 -38.73 17.93 -5.91
C VAL A 288 -39.88 18.63 -6.58
N TRP A 289 -39.69 19.06 -7.80
CA TRP A 289 -40.71 19.78 -8.55
C TRP A 289 -41.32 18.91 -9.64
N THR A 290 -42.64 18.85 -9.70
CA THR A 290 -43.39 18.28 -10.82
C THR A 290 -43.95 19.38 -11.66
N LEU A 291 -44.12 19.12 -12.96
CA LEU A 291 -44.75 20.03 -13.91
C LEU A 291 -46.06 19.43 -14.40
N ASP A 292 -47.14 20.08 -14.04
CA ASP A 292 -48.50 19.73 -14.51
C ASP A 292 -49.02 20.80 -15.49
N ALA A 293 -50.19 20.55 -16.10
CA ALA A 293 -50.80 21.53 -17.00
C ALA A 293 -51.11 22.87 -16.34
N THR A 294 -51.14 22.96 -15.01
CA THR A 294 -51.44 24.15 -14.21
C THR A 294 -50.20 24.90 -13.71
N GLY A 295 -49.05 24.24 -13.70
CA GLY A 295 -47.80 24.86 -13.23
C GLY A 295 -46.84 23.91 -12.52
N PHE A 296 -45.90 24.52 -11.79
CA PHE A 296 -44.90 23.79 -10.97
C PHE A 296 -45.45 23.55 -9.58
N THR A 297 -45.43 22.30 -9.14
CA THR A 297 -45.81 21.93 -7.77
C THR A 297 -44.62 21.32 -7.04
N ALA A 298 -44.27 21.87 -5.87
CA ALA A 298 -43.26 21.33 -5.02
C ALA A 298 -43.79 20.21 -4.14
N HIS A 299 -43.11 19.08 -4.12
CA HIS A 299 -43.39 17.96 -3.22
C HIS A 299 -42.27 17.84 -2.18
N PRO A 300 -42.62 17.88 -0.87
CA PRO A 300 -41.63 17.63 0.17
C PRO A 300 -41.20 16.16 0.10
N VAL A 301 -39.88 15.91 0.12
CA VAL A 301 -39.35 14.57 0.05
C VAL A 301 -38.36 14.31 1.19
N LYS A 302 -38.37 13.05 1.65
CA LYS A 302 -37.35 12.57 2.58
C LYS A 302 -36.32 11.78 1.77
N ILE A 303 -35.10 12.26 1.77
CA ILE A 303 -34.01 11.67 1.02
C ILE A 303 -33.31 10.59 1.84
N GLY A 304 -32.78 9.59 1.16
CA GLY A 304 -31.92 8.54 1.71
C GLY A 304 -30.50 8.64 1.15
N MET A 305 -29.95 7.52 0.71
CA MET A 305 -28.62 7.39 0.14
C MET A 305 -28.49 8.13 -1.19
N SER A 306 -27.28 8.60 -1.52
CA SER A 306 -26.97 9.23 -2.81
C SER A 306 -25.70 8.58 -3.41
N ASP A 307 -25.76 8.21 -4.70
CA ASP A 307 -24.63 7.64 -5.46
C ASP A 307 -23.82 8.70 -6.25
N GLY A 308 -24.03 9.99 -5.91
CA GLY A 308 -23.41 11.12 -6.63
C GLY A 308 -24.19 11.58 -7.87
N SER A 309 -24.92 10.70 -8.54
CA SER A 309 -25.77 11.01 -9.72
C SER A 309 -27.25 11.04 -9.36
N ASN A 310 -27.71 10.09 -8.57
CA ASN A 310 -29.08 9.93 -8.11
C ASN A 310 -29.15 9.95 -6.58
N THR A 311 -30.32 10.26 -6.05
CA THR A 311 -30.62 10.18 -4.61
C THR A 311 -31.85 9.33 -4.40
N GLU A 312 -31.78 8.45 -3.40
CA GLU A 312 -32.90 7.65 -2.92
C GLU A 312 -33.97 8.56 -2.31
N ILE A 313 -35.21 8.30 -2.63
CA ILE A 313 -36.37 8.93 -1.98
C ILE A 313 -37.08 7.89 -1.12
N LEU A 314 -37.10 8.16 0.18
CA LEU A 314 -37.77 7.30 1.17
C LEU A 314 -39.26 7.57 1.20
N GLU A 315 -39.68 8.85 1.12
CA GLU A 315 -41.06 9.30 1.21
C GLU A 315 -41.26 10.59 0.40
N GLY A 316 -42.48 10.82 -0.11
CA GLY A 316 -42.89 12.14 -0.64
C GLY A 316 -43.25 12.15 -2.13
N ILE A 317 -42.85 11.14 -2.92
CA ILE A 317 -43.22 11.05 -4.34
C ILE A 317 -43.49 9.60 -4.74
N ALA A 318 -44.42 9.40 -5.70
CA ALA A 318 -44.75 8.07 -6.20
C ALA A 318 -43.87 7.66 -7.40
N GLU A 319 -43.71 6.35 -7.58
CA GLU A 319 -43.08 5.78 -8.76
C GLU A 319 -43.80 6.23 -10.04
N GLY A 320 -43.06 6.53 -11.10
CA GLY A 320 -43.58 6.98 -12.38
C GLY A 320 -43.91 8.49 -12.45
N SER A 321 -43.80 9.23 -11.34
CA SER A 321 -43.95 10.69 -11.34
C SER A 321 -42.86 11.35 -12.18
N GLN A 322 -43.22 12.44 -12.89
CA GLN A 322 -42.26 13.20 -13.69
C GLN A 322 -41.71 14.36 -12.87
N VAL A 323 -40.42 14.29 -12.53
CA VAL A 323 -39.71 15.37 -11.81
C VAL A 323 -38.94 16.25 -12.78
N VAL A 324 -38.91 17.54 -12.51
CA VAL A 324 -38.21 18.54 -13.33
C VAL A 324 -36.74 18.55 -12.95
N THR A 325 -35.88 18.33 -13.94
CA THR A 325 -34.43 18.32 -13.75
C THR A 325 -33.77 19.61 -14.23
N GLU A 326 -34.28 20.22 -15.29
CA GLU A 326 -33.66 21.39 -15.91
C GLU A 326 -34.70 22.19 -16.73
N THR A 327 -34.50 23.52 -16.83
CA THR A 327 -35.26 24.38 -17.74
C THR A 327 -34.38 24.78 -18.90
N ILE A 328 -34.72 24.32 -20.12
CA ILE A 328 -34.03 24.75 -21.34
C ILE A 328 -34.85 25.90 -21.95
N VAL A 329 -34.25 27.08 -21.99
CA VAL A 329 -34.80 28.21 -22.75
C VAL A 329 -34.33 28.04 -24.18
N LYS A 330 -35.23 27.61 -25.08
CA LYS A 330 -34.99 27.79 -26.52
C LYS A 330 -35.01 29.30 -26.81
N SER A 331 -33.85 29.91 -26.96
CA SER A 331 -33.78 31.20 -27.60
C SER A 331 -34.14 30.96 -29.06
N GLU A 332 -35.39 31.35 -29.42
CA GLU A 332 -35.69 31.61 -30.81
C GLU A 332 -34.79 32.78 -31.24
N MET A 333 -33.69 32.49 -31.92
CA MET A 333 -33.01 33.46 -32.73
C MET A 333 -34.03 33.89 -33.77
N PRO A 334 -34.41 35.19 -33.90
CA PRO A 334 -35.21 35.62 -35.01
C PRO A 334 -34.41 35.35 -36.29
N GLU A 335 -34.99 34.57 -37.19
CA GLU A 335 -34.54 34.37 -38.54
C GLU A 335 -34.45 35.79 -39.18
N MET A 336 -33.23 36.36 -39.22
CA MET A 336 -32.97 37.58 -39.97
C MET A 336 -33.16 37.24 -41.42
N ALA A 337 -34.26 37.78 -41.97
CA ALA A 337 -34.58 37.83 -43.37
C ALA A 337 -33.31 38.26 -44.14
N ALA A 338 -32.98 37.48 -45.18
CA ALA A 338 -31.99 37.83 -46.15
C ALA A 338 -32.39 39.14 -46.86
N GLY A 339 -31.77 40.24 -46.43
CA GLY A 339 -31.81 41.53 -47.11
C GLY A 339 -30.47 41.72 -47.83
N GLU A 340 -30.63 41.90 -49.13
CA GLU A 340 -29.55 42.19 -50.08
C GLU A 340 -28.80 43.50 -49.77
N ASN A 341 -27.49 43.47 -50.12
CA ASN A 341 -26.61 44.58 -50.43
C ASN A 341 -26.03 45.44 -49.27
N GLY A 342 -24.75 45.45 -49.27
CA GLY A 342 -23.92 46.50 -48.69
C GLY A 342 -22.57 46.03 -48.19
N ASP A 343 -21.55 46.20 -48.98
CA ASP A 343 -20.14 46.18 -48.59
C ASP A 343 -19.87 47.09 -47.41
N GLU A 344 -19.77 46.57 -46.23
CA GLU A 344 -19.10 47.26 -45.11
C GLU A 344 -18.04 46.34 -44.49
N GLN A 345 -16.78 46.72 -44.77
CA GLN A 345 -15.61 46.10 -44.18
C GLN A 345 -15.62 46.25 -42.67
N ASN A 346 -15.63 45.13 -41.96
CA ASN A 346 -15.52 45.08 -40.52
C ASN A 346 -14.06 45.33 -40.11
N PRO A 347 -13.76 46.41 -39.31
CA PRO A 347 -12.38 46.82 -39.02
C PRO A 347 -11.57 45.88 -38.11
N PHE A 348 -12.15 44.79 -37.61
CA PHE A 348 -11.51 43.92 -36.62
C PHE A 348 -11.24 42.49 -37.07
N MET A 349 -11.34 42.17 -38.39
CA MET A 349 -10.89 40.87 -38.89
C MET A 349 -9.57 41.02 -39.64
N PRO A 350 -8.49 40.28 -39.28
CA PRO A 350 -7.29 40.19 -40.06
C PRO A 350 -7.56 39.37 -41.36
N GLY A 351 -7.24 39.99 -42.51
CA GLY A 351 -7.43 39.41 -43.82
C GLY A 351 -6.53 38.14 -44.08
N PRO A 352 -6.92 37.29 -45.02
CA PRO A 352 -6.14 36.10 -45.35
C PRO A 352 -4.79 36.46 -45.99
N PRO A 353 -3.71 35.65 -45.78
CA PRO A 353 -2.38 35.94 -46.27
C PRO A 353 -2.37 35.89 -47.82
N GLY A 354 -1.78 36.94 -48.44
CA GLY A 354 -1.68 37.10 -49.90
C GLY A 354 -0.79 36.04 -50.54
N ARG A 355 -1.28 35.48 -51.64
CA ARG A 355 -0.52 34.63 -52.54
C ARG A 355 0.49 35.49 -53.34
N ASP A 356 1.77 35.29 -53.08
CA ASP A 356 2.88 35.81 -53.89
C ASP A 356 2.82 35.24 -55.29
N LYS A 357 2.59 36.16 -56.26
CA LYS A 357 2.78 35.85 -57.69
C LYS A 357 4.28 35.93 -58.01
N LYS A 358 4.85 34.77 -58.32
CA LYS A 358 6.16 34.67 -58.98
C LYS A 358 6.13 35.44 -60.28
N LYS A 359 6.95 36.51 -60.38
CA LYS A 359 7.38 37.08 -61.69
C LYS A 359 8.69 36.41 -62.13
N ASN A 360 8.62 35.76 -63.28
CA ASN A 360 9.78 35.41 -64.08
C ASN A 360 10.57 36.65 -64.58
N LYS A 361 11.85 36.64 -64.31
CA LYS A 361 12.90 36.94 -65.33
C LYS A 361 14.21 36.34 -64.87
#